data_5da5eebddffaf00bcc71a9c803615957
#
_entry.id   5da5eebddffaf00bcc71a9c803615957
#
_cell.length_a   1.000
_cell.length_b   1.000
_cell.length_c   1.000
_cell.angle_alpha   90.00
_cell.angle_beta   90.00
_cell.angle_gamma   90.00
#
_symmetry.space_group_name_H-M   'P 1'
#
loop_
_entity.id
_entity.type
_entity.pdbx_description
1 polymer ?
#
loop_
_entity_poly.entity_id
_entity_poly.type
_entity_poly.pdbx_seq_one_letter_code
_entity_poly.pdbx_strand_id
1 'polypeptide(L)'
;TGRLPARLGQNKKSAPAIGFCAHLDTVDVNLSPVVHAHTVENYDGGDIVLNREKNLVMKAAEHPELKPYVGQDIVVTDGTSVLGSDNKAAIANVMTALHTLASDSNLYHGDIYVAFVPDEECGLYGSKNMDFSRFPVDFAYTIDSCELGEVVYETFNAGTAVVTIHGVS
;
A
#
# COMPACT_ATOMS: atom_id res chain seq x y z
N THR A 1 -15.23 -3.33 -5.38
CA THR A 1 -15.74 -2.21 -4.57
C THR A 1 -16.63 -2.73 -3.45
N GLY A 2 -16.59 -2.06 -2.31
CA GLY A 2 -17.45 -2.32 -1.13
C GLY A 2 -17.97 -1.02 -0.54
N ARG A 3 -18.98 -1.11 0.33
CA ARG A 3 -19.55 0.05 1.04
C ARG A 3 -19.83 -0.30 2.50
N LEU A 4 -19.46 0.59 3.41
CA LEU A 4 -19.97 0.66 4.76
C LEU A 4 -21.02 1.76 4.83
N PRO A 5 -22.32 1.44 5.04
CA PRO A 5 -23.39 2.43 5.09
C PRO A 5 -23.20 3.41 6.25
N ALA A 6 -23.62 4.66 6.03
CA ALA A 6 -23.52 5.72 7.02
C ALA A 6 -24.20 5.36 8.35
N ARG A 7 -23.59 5.75 9.44
CA ARG A 7 -24.14 5.78 10.78
C ARG A 7 -24.03 7.20 11.33
N LEU A 8 -25.10 7.97 11.20
CA LEU A 8 -25.11 9.39 11.59
C LEU A 8 -25.56 9.56 13.05
N GLY A 9 -24.94 10.52 13.75
CA GLY A 9 -25.39 10.93 15.09
C GLY A 9 -26.74 11.65 15.06
N GLN A 10 -27.43 11.69 16.22
CA GLN A 10 -28.83 12.16 16.34
C GLN A 10 -29.12 13.54 15.73
N ASN A 11 -28.14 14.42 15.63
CA ASN A 11 -28.30 15.79 15.13
C ASN A 11 -27.72 16.02 13.73
N LYS A 12 -27.23 14.99 13.04
CA LYS A 12 -26.66 15.10 11.70
C LYS A 12 -27.61 14.52 10.65
N LYS A 13 -27.95 15.31 9.65
CA LYS A 13 -28.83 14.90 8.54
C LYS A 13 -28.07 14.28 7.38
N SER A 14 -26.80 14.63 7.22
CA SER A 14 -25.93 14.09 6.16
C SER A 14 -24.45 14.20 6.56
N ALA A 15 -23.62 13.42 5.91
CA ALA A 15 -22.16 13.53 5.92
C ALA A 15 -21.65 13.19 4.52
N PRO A 16 -20.49 13.71 4.11
CA PRO A 16 -19.91 13.35 2.81
C PRO A 16 -19.68 11.85 2.71
N ALA A 17 -19.84 11.32 1.51
CA ALA A 17 -19.41 9.98 1.18
C ALA A 17 -17.90 10.01 0.85
N ILE A 18 -17.10 9.21 1.54
CA ILE A 18 -15.65 9.15 1.33
C ILE A 18 -15.24 7.79 0.77
N GLY A 19 -14.20 7.82 -0.06
CA GLY A 19 -13.64 6.62 -0.65
C GLY A 19 -12.22 6.35 -0.21
N PHE A 20 -11.85 5.06 -0.16
CA PHE A 20 -10.48 4.61 -0.02
C PHE A 20 -10.12 3.67 -1.15
N CYS A 21 -8.99 3.93 -1.78
CA CYS A 21 -8.45 3.12 -2.88
C CYS A 21 -7.09 2.54 -2.48
N ALA A 22 -6.85 1.30 -2.88
CA ALA A 22 -5.56 0.66 -2.80
C ALA A 22 -5.46 -0.42 -3.90
N HIS A 23 -4.24 -0.82 -4.28
CA HIS A 23 -4.09 -1.87 -5.27
C HIS A 23 -3.85 -3.25 -4.65
N LEU A 24 -4.21 -4.28 -5.40
CA LEU A 24 -4.15 -5.69 -4.98
C LEU A 24 -2.86 -6.38 -5.41
N ASP A 25 -2.35 -5.99 -6.56
CA ASP A 25 -1.18 -6.59 -7.18
C ASP A 25 0.10 -6.20 -6.46
N THR A 26 1.15 -6.91 -6.78
CA THR A 26 2.52 -6.70 -6.31
C THR A 26 3.39 -6.63 -7.55
N VAL A 27 4.37 -5.74 -7.55
CA VAL A 27 5.31 -5.60 -8.67
C VAL A 27 5.93 -6.95 -9.05
N ASP A 28 5.92 -7.28 -10.33
CA ASP A 28 6.58 -8.48 -10.87
C ASP A 28 8.05 -8.16 -11.21
N VAL A 29 8.94 -8.70 -10.38
CA VAL A 29 10.39 -8.58 -10.56
C VAL A 29 11.06 -9.95 -10.79
N ASN A 30 10.32 -10.93 -11.28
CA ASN A 30 10.77 -12.29 -11.53
C ASN A 30 11.36 -13.00 -10.30
N LEU A 31 10.80 -12.72 -9.12
CA LEU A 31 11.11 -13.41 -7.87
C LEU A 31 10.05 -14.46 -7.53
N SER A 32 10.24 -15.19 -6.46
CA SER A 32 9.27 -16.17 -5.98
C SER A 32 7.92 -15.51 -5.65
N PRO A 33 6.79 -16.09 -6.07
CA PRO A 33 5.47 -15.64 -5.62
C PRO A 33 5.16 -16.04 -4.16
N VAL A 34 6.00 -16.90 -3.57
CA VAL A 34 5.85 -17.32 -2.17
C VAL A 34 6.66 -16.41 -1.27
N VAL A 35 5.98 -15.74 -0.36
CA VAL A 35 6.57 -14.76 0.56
C VAL A 35 6.92 -15.44 1.89
N HIS A 36 8.19 -15.41 2.25
CA HIS A 36 8.71 -15.89 3.53
C HIS A 36 9.04 -14.68 4.42
N ALA A 37 7.99 -14.06 4.98
CA ALA A 37 8.16 -12.90 5.84
C ALA A 37 8.59 -13.30 7.25
N HIS A 38 9.45 -12.48 7.87
CA HIS A 38 9.81 -12.59 9.29
C HIS A 38 10.04 -11.20 9.89
N THR A 39 10.05 -11.12 11.21
CA THR A 39 10.27 -9.88 11.94
C THR A 39 11.69 -9.81 12.48
N VAL A 40 12.35 -8.68 12.25
CA VAL A 40 13.57 -8.28 12.93
C VAL A 40 13.15 -7.43 14.12
N GLU A 41 13.19 -8.00 15.32
CA GLU A 41 12.78 -7.31 16.53
C GLU A 41 13.84 -6.32 16.99
N ASN A 42 13.40 -5.13 17.45
CA ASN A 42 14.25 -4.11 18.03
C ASN A 42 15.52 -3.83 17.18
N TYR A 43 15.29 -3.46 15.93
CA TYR A 43 16.38 -3.26 14.95
C TYR A 43 17.50 -2.38 15.51
N ASP A 44 18.73 -2.86 15.44
CA ASP A 44 19.90 -2.23 16.06
C ASP A 44 20.63 -1.20 15.17
N GLY A 45 20.19 -1.04 13.93
CA GLY A 45 20.82 -0.14 12.94
C GLY A 45 21.93 -0.81 12.11
N GLY A 46 22.17 -2.10 12.31
CA GLY A 46 23.17 -2.88 11.56
C GLY A 46 22.59 -3.53 10.30
N ASP A 47 23.43 -4.37 9.69
CA ASP A 47 23.04 -5.17 8.53
C ASP A 47 21.97 -6.21 8.90
N ILE A 48 20.95 -6.38 8.07
CA ILE A 48 19.90 -7.36 8.24
C ILE A 48 20.20 -8.60 7.40
N VAL A 49 20.40 -9.75 8.04
CA VAL A 49 20.56 -11.03 7.35
C VAL A 49 19.20 -11.57 6.96
N LEU A 50 18.86 -11.47 5.67
CA LEU A 50 17.58 -11.93 5.13
C LEU A 50 17.57 -13.45 4.98
N ASN A 51 18.64 -14.04 4.45
CA ASN A 51 18.75 -15.47 4.20
C ASN A 51 20.20 -15.94 4.34
N ARG A 52 20.45 -16.77 5.35
CA ARG A 52 21.80 -17.28 5.63
C ARG A 52 22.27 -18.29 4.59
N GLU A 53 21.38 -19.15 4.11
CA GLU A 53 21.72 -20.21 3.15
C GLU A 53 22.09 -19.63 1.78
N LYS A 54 21.39 -18.55 1.38
CA LYS A 54 21.62 -17.84 0.11
C LYS A 54 22.60 -16.68 0.24
N ASN A 55 23.10 -16.42 1.45
CA ASN A 55 23.98 -15.30 1.77
C ASN A 55 23.39 -13.94 1.35
N LEU A 56 22.07 -13.76 1.57
CA LEU A 56 21.37 -12.53 1.27
C LEU A 56 21.37 -11.63 2.50
N VAL A 57 21.94 -10.44 2.34
CA VAL A 57 22.09 -9.46 3.43
C VAL A 57 21.69 -8.09 2.91
N MET A 58 20.79 -7.42 3.62
CA MET A 58 20.47 -6.01 3.41
C MET A 58 21.49 -5.18 4.17
N LYS A 59 22.31 -4.44 3.45
CA LYS A 59 23.39 -3.64 4.02
C LYS A 59 22.88 -2.31 4.53
N ALA A 60 23.00 -2.02 5.81
CA ALA A 60 22.55 -0.75 6.39
C ALA A 60 23.20 0.47 5.73
N ALA A 61 24.44 0.34 5.24
CA ALA A 61 25.14 1.42 4.54
C ALA A 61 24.53 1.75 3.16
N GLU A 62 23.85 0.76 2.52
CA GLU A 62 23.18 0.90 1.22
C GLU A 62 21.71 1.35 1.39
N HIS A 63 21.18 1.26 2.62
CA HIS A 63 19.79 1.52 2.99
C HIS A 63 19.67 2.57 4.10
N PRO A 64 20.03 3.85 3.82
CA PRO A 64 19.97 4.92 4.82
C PRO A 64 18.55 5.20 5.33
N GLU A 65 17.52 4.80 4.60
CA GLU A 65 16.10 4.85 4.98
C GLU A 65 15.76 3.97 6.19
N LEU A 66 16.61 3.03 6.56
CA LEU A 66 16.43 2.21 7.76
C LEU A 66 16.76 2.95 9.07
N LYS A 67 17.54 4.04 9.01
CA LYS A 67 18.00 4.77 10.21
C LYS A 67 16.89 5.23 11.16
N PRO A 68 15.75 5.75 10.67
CA PRO A 68 14.64 6.16 11.54
C PRO A 68 13.98 5.03 12.32
N TYR A 69 14.22 3.78 11.92
CA TYR A 69 13.57 2.59 12.47
C TYR A 69 14.43 1.85 13.50
N VAL A 70 15.59 2.41 13.89
CA VAL A 70 16.41 1.85 14.99
C VAL A 70 15.58 1.80 16.26
N GLY A 71 15.56 0.64 16.91
CA GLY A 71 14.75 0.37 18.10
C GLY A 71 13.30 -0.05 17.80
N GLN A 72 12.93 -0.18 16.53
CA GLN A 72 11.60 -0.65 16.11
C GLN A 72 11.68 -2.07 15.52
N ASP A 73 10.53 -2.73 15.47
CA ASP A 73 10.40 -4.01 14.78
C ASP A 73 10.21 -3.77 13.28
N ILE A 74 10.97 -4.50 12.46
CA ILE A 74 10.91 -4.39 11.00
C ILE A 74 10.49 -5.75 10.43
N VAL A 75 9.48 -5.75 9.56
CA VAL A 75 9.09 -6.94 8.80
C VAL A 75 9.86 -6.97 7.49
N VAL A 76 10.53 -8.07 7.22
CA VAL A 76 11.30 -8.32 6.00
C VAL A 76 10.95 -9.68 5.40
N THR A 77 11.38 -9.92 4.15
CA THR A 77 11.35 -11.26 3.55
C THR A 77 12.72 -11.94 3.67
N ASP A 78 12.78 -13.19 3.26
CA ASP A 78 14.04 -13.94 3.12
C ASP A 78 14.85 -13.51 1.86
N GLY A 79 14.44 -12.45 1.17
CA GLY A 79 15.10 -11.94 -0.03
C GLY A 79 14.83 -12.76 -1.30
N THR A 80 13.97 -13.78 -1.25
CA THR A 80 13.58 -14.57 -2.44
C THR A 80 12.29 -14.09 -3.09
N SER A 81 11.56 -13.21 -2.42
CA SER A 81 10.33 -12.58 -2.90
C SER A 81 10.31 -11.10 -2.52
N VAL A 82 9.46 -10.32 -3.16
CA VAL A 82 9.06 -9.01 -2.61
C VAL A 82 8.17 -9.22 -1.38
N LEU A 83 8.17 -8.26 -0.45
CA LEU A 83 7.34 -8.34 0.76
C LEU A 83 5.84 -8.20 0.43
N GLY A 84 5.50 -7.34 -0.52
CA GLY A 84 4.12 -7.05 -0.93
C GLY A 84 3.36 -6.17 0.06
N SER A 85 4.05 -5.48 0.98
CA SER A 85 3.43 -4.44 1.81
C SER A 85 2.87 -3.30 0.97
N ASP A 86 3.52 -2.99 -0.12
CA ASP A 86 3.02 -2.28 -1.26
C ASP A 86 2.16 -3.23 -2.12
N ASN A 87 0.82 -3.12 -2.10
CA ASN A 87 0.04 -2.16 -1.27
C ASN A 87 -0.92 -2.89 -0.31
N LYS A 88 -0.61 -4.14 0.13
CA LYS A 88 -1.45 -4.92 1.07
C LYS A 88 -1.51 -4.29 2.46
N ALA A 89 -0.50 -3.48 2.84
CA ALA A 89 -0.53 -2.72 4.09
C ALA A 89 -1.69 -1.72 4.10
N ALA A 90 -1.91 -0.98 3.01
CA ALA A 90 -3.05 -0.08 2.88
C ALA A 90 -4.38 -0.83 2.94
N ILE A 91 -4.49 -1.98 2.26
CA ILE A 91 -5.70 -2.81 2.32
C ILE A 91 -5.98 -3.25 3.76
N ALA A 92 -4.97 -3.73 4.48
CA ALA A 92 -5.11 -4.15 5.87
C ALA A 92 -5.55 -2.99 6.77
N ASN A 93 -4.98 -1.81 6.60
CA ASN A 93 -5.32 -0.60 7.35
C ASN A 93 -6.77 -0.17 7.09
N VAL A 94 -7.18 -0.10 5.83
CA VAL A 94 -8.56 0.25 5.45
C VAL A 94 -9.54 -0.76 6.01
N MET A 95 -9.29 -2.05 5.85
CA MET A 95 -10.19 -3.11 6.35
C MET A 95 -10.28 -3.11 7.87
N THR A 96 -9.17 -2.83 8.57
CA THR A 96 -9.16 -2.70 10.03
C THR A 96 -9.99 -1.51 10.48
N ALA A 97 -9.85 -0.35 9.82
CA ALA A 97 -10.65 0.84 10.10
C ALA A 97 -12.15 0.58 9.89
N LEU A 98 -12.51 -0.08 8.77
CA LEU A 98 -13.90 -0.46 8.49
C LEU A 98 -14.44 -1.44 9.54
N HIS A 99 -13.65 -2.41 9.95
CA HIS A 99 -14.02 -3.36 11.00
C HIS A 99 -14.29 -2.64 12.33
N THR A 100 -13.42 -1.72 12.73
CA THR A 100 -13.57 -0.91 13.92
C THR A 100 -14.87 -0.09 13.87
N LEU A 101 -15.10 0.62 12.77
CA LEU A 101 -16.29 1.42 12.58
C LEU A 101 -17.57 0.58 12.55
N ALA A 102 -17.53 -0.60 11.96
CA ALA A 102 -18.67 -1.50 11.90
C ALA A 102 -19.01 -2.10 13.28
N SER A 103 -17.99 -2.40 14.07
CA SER A 103 -18.11 -3.11 15.37
C SER A 103 -18.49 -2.19 16.52
N ASP A 104 -18.10 -0.91 16.51
CA ASP A 104 -18.41 0.03 17.56
C ASP A 104 -19.59 0.95 17.17
N SER A 105 -20.74 0.74 17.78
CA SER A 105 -21.95 1.53 17.53
C SER A 105 -21.88 2.99 17.97
N ASN A 106 -20.89 3.36 18.78
CA ASN A 106 -20.68 4.74 19.24
C ASN A 106 -19.91 5.60 18.23
N LEU A 107 -19.30 4.97 17.23
CA LEU A 107 -18.58 5.67 16.18
C LEU A 107 -19.54 6.06 15.05
N TYR A 108 -19.66 7.35 14.81
CA TYR A 108 -20.50 7.92 13.73
C TYR A 108 -19.64 8.23 12.51
N HIS A 109 -20.16 7.92 11.32
CA HIS A 109 -19.50 8.15 10.04
C HIS A 109 -20.51 8.35 8.91
N GLY A 110 -20.08 8.99 7.82
CA GLY A 110 -20.81 9.00 6.55
C GLY A 110 -20.73 7.67 5.82
N ASP A 111 -21.21 7.63 4.59
CA ASP A 111 -20.96 6.48 3.73
C ASP A 111 -19.46 6.36 3.45
N ILE A 112 -18.93 5.15 3.61
CA ILE A 112 -17.53 4.85 3.29
C ILE A 112 -17.52 3.80 2.18
N TYR A 113 -16.85 4.13 1.08
CA TYR A 113 -16.65 3.24 -0.03
C TYR A 113 -15.19 2.78 -0.08
N VAL A 114 -14.97 1.56 -0.55
CA VAL A 114 -13.63 1.04 -0.83
C VAL A 114 -13.55 0.49 -2.24
N ALA A 115 -12.42 0.73 -2.90
CA ALA A 115 -12.08 0.16 -4.19
C ALA A 115 -10.69 -0.44 -4.11
N PHE A 116 -10.60 -1.76 -4.14
CA PHE A 116 -9.34 -2.46 -4.31
C PHE A 116 -9.23 -2.88 -5.77
N VAL A 117 -8.19 -2.38 -6.44
CA VAL A 117 -8.01 -2.48 -7.88
C VAL A 117 -6.79 -3.32 -8.23
N PRO A 118 -6.82 -4.13 -9.29
CA PRO A 118 -5.66 -4.83 -9.79
C PRO A 118 -4.84 -3.96 -10.73
N ASP A 119 -3.66 -4.45 -11.11
CA ASP A 119 -2.83 -3.95 -12.21
C ASP A 119 -2.43 -2.47 -12.08
N GLU A 120 -2.11 -2.05 -10.86
CA GLU A 120 -1.54 -0.74 -10.60
C GLU A 120 -0.12 -0.68 -11.16
N GLU A 121 0.71 -1.65 -10.79
CA GLU A 121 2.14 -1.75 -11.06
C GLU A 121 2.48 -1.90 -12.56
N CYS A 122 1.53 -2.29 -13.38
CA CYS A 122 1.73 -2.43 -14.82
C CYS A 122 1.02 -1.36 -15.66
N GLY A 123 0.53 -0.29 -15.03
CA GLY A 123 0.02 0.89 -15.75
C GLY A 123 -1.37 1.33 -15.36
N LEU A 124 -1.80 1.11 -14.12
CA LEU A 124 -3.08 1.60 -13.57
C LEU A 124 -4.31 1.04 -14.30
N TYR A 125 -4.24 -0.18 -14.83
CA TYR A 125 -5.34 -0.73 -15.65
C TYR A 125 -6.63 -0.88 -14.86
N GLY A 126 -6.54 -1.33 -13.61
CA GLY A 126 -7.71 -1.51 -12.76
C GLY A 126 -8.43 -0.21 -12.47
N SER A 127 -7.71 0.85 -12.11
CA SER A 127 -8.30 2.15 -11.82
C SER A 127 -8.84 2.84 -13.07
N LYS A 128 -8.17 2.72 -14.22
CA LYS A 128 -8.62 3.26 -15.51
C LYS A 128 -9.94 2.63 -16.00
N ASN A 129 -10.21 1.39 -15.61
CA ASN A 129 -11.40 0.65 -16.00
C ASN A 129 -12.43 0.53 -14.85
N MET A 130 -12.26 1.28 -13.78
CA MET A 130 -13.18 1.24 -12.64
C MET A 130 -14.54 1.80 -13.01
N ASP A 131 -15.60 1.08 -12.64
CA ASP A 131 -16.99 1.56 -12.76
C ASP A 131 -17.30 2.54 -11.62
N PHE A 132 -17.20 3.82 -11.90
CA PHE A 132 -17.45 4.89 -10.93
C PHE A 132 -18.91 4.96 -10.47
N SER A 133 -19.87 4.36 -11.19
CA SER A 133 -21.26 4.27 -10.69
C SER A 133 -21.36 3.43 -9.41
N ARG A 134 -20.40 2.54 -9.19
CA ARG A 134 -20.27 1.70 -7.99
C ARG A 134 -19.37 2.32 -6.90
N PHE A 135 -18.86 3.52 -7.15
CA PHE A 135 -17.99 4.25 -6.24
C PHE A 135 -18.39 5.73 -6.18
N PRO A 136 -19.67 6.02 -5.82
CA PRO A 136 -20.24 7.37 -5.80
C PRO A 136 -19.81 8.11 -4.52
N VAL A 137 -18.63 8.68 -4.53
CA VAL A 137 -18.03 9.39 -3.39
C VAL A 137 -17.90 10.88 -3.68
N ASP A 138 -17.93 11.71 -2.64
CA ASP A 138 -17.65 13.14 -2.76
C ASP A 138 -16.16 13.40 -2.95
N PHE A 139 -15.30 12.58 -2.30
CA PHE A 139 -13.86 12.56 -2.48
C PHE A 139 -13.27 11.22 -2.04
N ALA A 140 -12.05 10.92 -2.49
CA ALA A 140 -11.36 9.68 -2.15
C ALA A 140 -9.90 9.92 -1.78
N TYR A 141 -9.38 8.99 -0.99
CA TYR A 141 -7.96 8.86 -0.70
C TYR A 141 -7.40 7.60 -1.36
N THR A 142 -6.32 7.74 -2.11
CA THR A 142 -5.50 6.61 -2.53
C THR A 142 -4.39 6.46 -1.51
N ILE A 143 -4.30 5.29 -0.88
CA ILE A 143 -3.33 5.04 0.18
C ILE A 143 -2.18 4.25 -0.43
N ASP A 144 -1.10 4.95 -0.78
CA ASP A 144 0.02 4.39 -1.52
C ASP A 144 1.27 5.29 -1.38
N SER A 145 1.48 5.85 -0.20
CA SER A 145 2.61 6.72 0.11
C SER A 145 3.77 5.94 0.71
N CYS A 146 4.99 6.44 0.49
CA CYS A 146 6.22 5.83 0.98
C CYS A 146 6.51 6.14 2.44
N GLU A 147 6.09 7.31 2.93
CA GLU A 147 6.43 7.78 4.27
C GLU A 147 5.19 7.96 5.15
N LEU A 148 5.37 7.66 6.44
CA LEU A 148 4.31 7.83 7.43
C LEU A 148 3.92 9.32 7.58
N GLY A 149 2.64 9.61 7.36
CA GLY A 149 2.08 10.96 7.46
C GLY A 149 2.24 11.81 6.20
N GLU A 150 2.80 11.25 5.14
CA GLU A 150 2.87 11.91 3.84
C GLU A 150 1.46 12.08 3.23
N VAL A 151 1.19 13.27 2.72
CA VAL A 151 -0.03 13.57 1.96
C VAL A 151 0.37 14.21 0.64
N VAL A 152 0.16 13.49 -0.45
CA VAL A 152 0.37 13.98 -1.81
C VAL A 152 -0.96 14.53 -2.35
N TYR A 153 -1.00 15.81 -2.66
CA TYR A 153 -2.20 16.51 -3.14
C TYR A 153 -2.02 17.12 -4.55
N GLU A 154 -0.87 16.86 -5.17
CA GLU A 154 -0.56 17.26 -6.54
C GLU A 154 -0.34 16.02 -7.40
N THR A 155 -0.74 16.11 -8.67
CA THR A 155 -0.50 15.05 -9.65
C THR A 155 0.65 15.41 -10.56
N PHE A 156 1.35 14.41 -11.07
CA PHE A 156 2.42 14.56 -12.05
C PHE A 156 2.14 13.69 -13.27
N ASN A 157 2.80 14.00 -14.37
CA ASN A 157 2.77 13.17 -15.57
C ASN A 157 4.04 12.33 -15.64
N ALA A 158 3.89 11.07 -16.03
CA ALA A 158 4.99 10.18 -16.30
C ALA A 158 5.00 9.79 -17.79
N GLY A 159 6.20 9.56 -18.33
CA GLY A 159 6.39 9.10 -19.71
C GLY A 159 7.53 8.09 -19.77
N THR A 160 7.41 7.12 -20.65
CA THR A 160 8.45 6.13 -20.92
C THR A 160 9.10 6.40 -22.27
N ALA A 161 10.41 6.42 -22.31
CA ALA A 161 11.18 6.45 -23.56
C ALA A 161 11.93 5.13 -23.72
N VAL A 162 11.78 4.50 -24.88
CA VAL A 162 12.56 3.32 -25.25
C VAL A 162 13.66 3.74 -26.22
N VAL A 163 14.92 3.56 -25.82
CA VAL A 163 16.08 3.87 -26.65
C VAL A 163 16.74 2.55 -27.04
N THR A 164 16.81 2.30 -28.35
CA THR A 164 17.50 1.13 -28.91
C THR A 164 18.81 1.58 -29.58
N ILE A 165 19.93 1.05 -29.10
CA ILE A 165 21.24 1.31 -29.66
C ILE A 165 21.70 0.05 -30.37
N HIS A 166 21.90 0.15 -31.70
CA HIS A 166 22.47 -0.92 -32.51
C HIS A 166 23.99 -0.76 -32.56
N GLY A 167 24.71 -1.69 -31.94
CA GLY A 167 26.16 -1.75 -32.04
C GLY A 167 26.58 -2.31 -33.38
N VAL A 168 27.77 -1.89 -33.88
CA VAL A 168 28.44 -2.50 -35.01
C VAL A 168 29.57 -3.36 -34.47
N SER A 169 29.60 -4.64 -34.85
CA SER A 169 30.66 -5.59 -34.51
C SER A 169 31.84 -5.48 -35.44
#